data_9f7b3aac41ac24b58893ddef78a0d863
#
_entry.id   9f7b3aac41ac24b58893ddef78a0d863
#
_cell.length_a   1.000
_cell.length_b   1.000
_cell.length_c   1.000
_cell.angle_alpha   90.00
_cell.angle_beta   90.00
_cell.angle_gamma   90.00
#
_symmetry.space_group_name_H-M   'P 1'
#
loop_
_entity.id
_entity.type
_entity.pdbx_description
1 polymer ?
#
loop_
_entity_poly.entity_id
_entity_poly.type
_entity_poly.pdbx_seq_one_letter_code
_entity_poly.pdbx_strand_id
1 'polypeptide(L)'
;MPLDLQFRSKIDDLPRRVNDEFQHPGDMVNFVIVGNLKKVQEALTAADWHPADTDVKESVLKAALETYQKKAYLAMPMSQLYLFGRVQDYGYEQAEPYAVVASRHHFRIWKAPFQWNGQDVWVGAGTHDIGFEKDQRNGKVTHKIDPAIDGERDNIGATLQKTDKVKNLTYYLPPNPVQDARNATGGGYHSDGRILVVALQ
;
A
#
# COMPACT_ATOMS: atom_id res chain seq x y z
N MET A 1 -22.85 1.99 -5.77
CA MET A 1 -23.17 2.95 -6.84
C MET A 1 -22.04 2.86 -7.87
N PRO A 2 -22.32 2.73 -9.16
CA PRO A 2 -21.25 2.63 -10.15
C PRO A 2 -20.43 3.93 -10.17
N LEU A 3 -19.13 3.80 -10.38
CA LEU A 3 -18.22 4.94 -10.51
C LEU A 3 -18.63 5.80 -11.71
N ASP A 4 -18.52 7.11 -11.54
CA ASP A 4 -18.67 8.09 -12.61
C ASP A 4 -17.70 7.82 -13.77
N LEU A 5 -18.15 7.98 -15.02
CA LEU A 5 -17.33 7.70 -16.20
C LEU A 5 -16.09 8.57 -16.29
N GLN A 6 -16.18 9.84 -15.90
CA GLN A 6 -15.01 10.74 -15.90
C GLN A 6 -14.00 10.34 -14.86
N PHE A 7 -14.45 9.88 -13.67
CA PHE A 7 -13.56 9.36 -12.64
C PHE A 7 -12.90 8.05 -13.06
N ARG A 8 -13.63 7.15 -13.74
CA ARG A 8 -13.03 5.93 -14.33
C ARG A 8 -11.89 6.28 -15.27
N SER A 9 -12.09 7.25 -16.17
CA SER A 9 -11.04 7.70 -17.08
C SER A 9 -9.79 8.20 -16.33
N LYS A 10 -9.95 8.90 -15.21
CA LYS A 10 -8.85 9.32 -14.34
C LYS A 10 -8.11 8.13 -13.73
N ILE A 11 -8.83 7.09 -13.30
CA ILE A 11 -8.23 5.86 -12.78
C ILE A 11 -7.53 5.07 -13.89
N ASP A 12 -8.09 5.05 -15.11
CA ASP A 12 -7.52 4.35 -16.25
C ASP A 12 -6.15 4.93 -16.64
N ASP A 13 -5.94 6.23 -16.44
CA ASP A 13 -4.68 6.94 -16.71
C ASP A 13 -3.62 6.75 -15.60
N LEU A 14 -3.97 6.16 -14.46
CA LEU A 14 -3.03 5.93 -13.37
C LEU A 14 -1.99 4.86 -13.75
N PRO A 15 -0.74 5.02 -13.29
CA PRO A 15 0.23 3.92 -13.35
C PRO A 15 -0.30 2.68 -12.65
N ARG A 16 -0.09 1.49 -13.24
CA ARG A 16 -0.54 0.22 -12.64
C ARG A 16 0.37 -0.30 -11.54
N ARG A 17 1.61 0.17 -11.52
CA ARG A 17 2.64 -0.30 -10.59
C ARG A 17 3.49 0.86 -10.10
N VAL A 18 4.01 0.73 -8.88
CA VAL A 18 5.05 1.61 -8.35
C VAL A 18 6.42 1.15 -8.81
N ASN A 19 7.44 2.00 -8.68
CA ASN A 19 8.83 1.66 -9.03
C ASN A 19 9.73 1.72 -7.79
N ASP A 20 10.86 1.02 -7.87
CA ASP A 20 11.97 1.22 -6.92
C ASP A 20 12.82 2.45 -7.33
N GLU A 21 13.90 2.71 -6.59
CA GLU A 21 14.83 3.82 -6.86
C GLU A 21 15.55 3.71 -8.21
N PHE A 22 15.61 2.51 -8.80
CA PHE A 22 16.22 2.24 -10.10
C PHE A 22 15.20 2.18 -11.24
N GLN A 23 13.96 2.59 -11.00
CA GLN A 23 12.85 2.56 -11.96
C GLN A 23 12.40 1.14 -12.35
N HIS A 24 12.71 0.12 -11.55
CA HIS A 24 12.16 -1.22 -11.76
C HIS A 24 10.72 -1.26 -11.25
N PRO A 25 9.76 -1.75 -12.06
CA PRO A 25 8.39 -1.88 -11.62
C PRO A 25 8.25 -2.88 -10.47
N GLY A 26 7.51 -2.49 -9.46
CA GLY A 26 7.31 -3.24 -8.22
C GLY A 26 5.86 -3.56 -7.93
N ASP A 27 5.39 -3.15 -6.75
CA ASP A 27 4.05 -3.46 -6.25
C ASP A 27 2.95 -2.87 -7.12
N MET A 28 1.80 -3.54 -7.13
CA MET A 28 0.61 -3.06 -7.83
C MET A 28 -0.01 -1.87 -7.10
N VAL A 29 -0.42 -0.86 -7.87
CA VAL A 29 -1.38 0.14 -7.41
C VAL A 29 -2.74 -0.54 -7.28
N ASN A 30 -3.23 -0.73 -6.07
CA ASN A 30 -4.41 -1.56 -5.81
C ASN A 30 -5.56 -0.87 -5.08
N PHE A 31 -5.38 0.40 -4.66
CA PHE A 31 -6.49 1.18 -4.11
C PHE A 31 -6.35 2.69 -4.36
N VAL A 32 -7.47 3.39 -4.22
CA VAL A 32 -7.58 4.85 -4.31
C VAL A 32 -8.49 5.34 -3.19
N ILE A 33 -8.09 6.42 -2.50
CA ILE A 33 -8.92 7.11 -1.50
C ILE A 33 -9.21 8.52 -1.97
N VAL A 34 -10.47 8.92 -1.94
CA VAL A 34 -10.94 10.28 -2.27
C VAL A 34 -11.30 11.02 -0.98
N GLY A 35 -10.59 12.09 -0.69
CA GLY A 35 -10.76 12.92 0.49
C GLY A 35 -9.56 13.83 0.70
N ASN A 36 -9.74 14.95 1.39
CA ASN A 36 -8.59 15.79 1.76
C ASN A 36 -7.70 15.06 2.80
N LEU A 37 -6.47 15.52 2.96
CA LEU A 37 -5.48 14.88 3.83
C LEU A 37 -6.00 14.65 5.25
N LYS A 38 -6.69 15.64 5.84
CA LYS A 38 -7.24 15.54 7.19
C LYS A 38 -8.24 14.38 7.31
N LYS A 39 -9.18 14.27 6.38
CA LYS A 39 -10.15 13.16 6.33
C LYS A 39 -9.47 11.81 6.17
N VAL A 40 -8.45 11.73 5.32
CA VAL A 40 -7.68 10.49 5.11
C VAL A 40 -6.98 10.07 6.39
N GLN A 41 -6.29 11.00 7.07
CA GLN A 41 -5.60 10.72 8.33
C GLN A 41 -6.57 10.30 9.44
N GLU A 42 -7.71 10.98 9.58
CA GLU A 42 -8.75 10.63 10.55
C GLU A 42 -9.37 9.25 10.29
N ALA A 43 -9.65 8.94 9.02
CA ALA A 43 -10.21 7.64 8.63
C ALA A 43 -9.22 6.49 8.89
N LEU A 44 -7.94 6.68 8.54
CA LEU A 44 -6.91 5.68 8.75
C LEU A 44 -6.64 5.46 10.25
N THR A 45 -6.57 6.53 11.04
CA THR A 45 -6.45 6.44 12.50
C THR A 45 -7.64 5.68 13.11
N ALA A 46 -8.86 6.00 12.70
CA ALA A 46 -10.07 5.30 13.16
C ALA A 46 -10.11 3.82 12.75
N ALA A 47 -9.43 3.45 11.67
CA ALA A 47 -9.28 2.08 11.18
C ALA A 47 -8.04 1.36 11.77
N ASP A 48 -7.39 1.93 12.79
CA ASP A 48 -6.20 1.40 13.47
C ASP A 48 -4.96 1.27 12.57
N TRP A 49 -4.84 2.15 11.57
CA TRP A 49 -3.64 2.30 10.76
C TRP A 49 -2.73 3.36 11.36
N HIS A 50 -1.44 3.04 11.53
CA HIS A 50 -0.43 3.90 12.13
C HIS A 50 0.56 4.38 11.08
N PRO A 51 0.99 5.66 11.12
CA PRO A 51 2.05 6.14 10.24
C PRO A 51 3.32 5.32 10.43
N ALA A 52 3.89 4.83 9.33
CA ALA A 52 5.19 4.17 9.33
C ALA A 52 6.31 5.19 9.19
N ASP A 53 7.44 4.93 9.86
CA ASP A 53 8.63 5.77 9.72
C ASP A 53 9.26 5.53 8.33
N THR A 54 9.53 6.61 7.60
CA THR A 54 10.09 6.55 6.25
C THR A 54 11.60 6.76 6.21
N ASP A 55 12.22 7.15 7.35
CA ASP A 55 13.62 7.55 7.43
C ASP A 55 14.48 6.44 8.05
N VAL A 56 14.86 5.44 7.24
CA VAL A 56 15.73 4.38 7.76
C VAL A 56 16.98 4.19 6.95
N LYS A 57 18.09 4.50 7.60
CA LYS A 57 19.40 4.05 7.18
C LYS A 57 19.50 2.52 7.30
N GLU A 58 20.09 1.88 6.32
CA GLU A 58 20.26 0.41 6.20
C GLU A 58 20.79 -0.25 7.51
N SER A 59 21.57 0.49 8.33
CA SER A 59 22.09 0.05 9.62
C SER A 59 20.99 -0.15 10.69
N VAL A 60 19.93 0.63 10.66
CA VAL A 60 18.81 0.52 11.61
C VAL A 60 17.93 -0.66 11.25
N LEU A 61 17.73 -0.93 9.96
CA LEU A 61 17.01 -2.12 9.51
C LEU A 61 17.71 -3.40 9.94
N LYS A 62 19.04 -3.45 9.83
CA LYS A 62 19.85 -4.61 10.27
C LYS A 62 19.78 -4.80 11.78
N ALA A 63 19.91 -3.72 12.56
CA ALA A 63 19.78 -3.77 14.02
C ALA A 63 18.35 -4.14 14.46
N ALA A 64 17.32 -3.66 13.74
CA ALA A 64 15.95 -4.05 13.96
C ALA A 64 15.72 -5.54 13.69
N LEU A 65 16.28 -6.09 12.61
CA LEU A 65 16.21 -7.51 12.27
C LEU A 65 16.88 -8.40 13.33
N GLU A 66 18.02 -7.99 13.89
CA GLU A 66 18.72 -8.71 14.95
C GLU A 66 18.00 -8.64 16.30
N THR A 67 17.32 -7.52 16.61
CA THR A 67 16.52 -7.35 17.83
C THR A 67 15.14 -7.97 17.70
N TYR A 68 14.64 -8.13 16.50
CA TYR A 68 13.30 -8.57 16.15
C TYR A 68 13.00 -10.03 16.51
N GLN A 69 14.00 -10.86 16.62
CA GLN A 69 13.82 -12.23 17.13
C GLN A 69 13.27 -12.30 18.57
N LYS A 70 13.09 -11.15 19.24
CA LYS A 70 12.71 -11.08 20.66
C LYS A 70 11.54 -10.16 21.01
N LYS A 71 11.00 -9.31 20.11
CA LYS A 71 9.89 -8.39 20.44
C LYS A 71 9.01 -8.13 19.21
N ALA A 72 7.67 -8.08 19.41
CA ALA A 72 6.74 -7.55 18.42
C ALA A 72 7.09 -6.08 18.11
N TYR A 73 7.47 -5.80 16.87
CA TYR A 73 7.87 -4.47 16.43
C TYR A 73 6.65 -3.74 15.87
N LEU A 74 6.23 -2.67 16.54
CA LEU A 74 5.08 -1.85 16.15
C LEU A 74 5.38 -0.80 15.07
N ALA A 75 6.65 -0.56 14.76
CA ALA A 75 7.06 0.44 13.78
C ALA A 75 8.32 -0.02 13.03
N MET A 76 8.15 -0.90 12.05
CA MET A 76 9.25 -1.22 11.14
C MET A 76 9.35 -0.17 10.04
N PRO A 77 10.60 0.26 9.74
CA PRO A 77 10.80 1.21 8.66
C PRO A 77 10.35 0.65 7.31
N MET A 78 9.79 1.53 6.52
CA MET A 78 9.26 1.24 5.20
C MET A 78 10.20 1.77 4.13
N SER A 79 10.63 0.91 3.20
CA SER A 79 11.46 1.34 2.07
C SER A 79 10.75 2.38 1.19
N GLN A 80 11.53 3.27 0.58
CA GLN A 80 11.02 4.25 -0.35
C GLN A 80 10.68 3.57 -1.69
N LEU A 81 9.46 3.85 -2.18
CA LEU A 81 9.02 3.49 -3.52
C LEU A 81 8.56 4.76 -4.25
N TYR A 82 8.40 4.67 -5.56
CA TYR A 82 8.19 5.83 -6.42
C TYR A 82 6.92 5.67 -7.26
N LEU A 83 6.14 6.73 -7.29
CA LEU A 83 5.01 6.91 -8.18
C LEU A 83 4.92 8.38 -8.58
N PHE A 84 4.48 8.72 -9.77
CA PHE A 84 4.48 10.10 -10.28
C PHE A 84 5.86 10.79 -10.21
N GLY A 85 6.95 10.01 -10.33
CA GLY A 85 8.32 10.55 -10.27
C GLY A 85 8.81 10.95 -8.88
N ARG A 86 8.13 10.57 -7.80
CA ARG A 86 8.51 10.92 -6.43
C ARG A 86 8.25 9.79 -5.43
N VAL A 87 8.89 9.87 -4.28
CA VAL A 87 8.69 8.98 -3.12
C VAL A 87 7.26 9.11 -2.59
N GLN A 88 6.76 8.07 -1.94
CA GLN A 88 5.45 8.10 -1.27
C GLN A 88 5.30 9.32 -0.35
N ASP A 89 4.10 9.91 -0.36
CA ASP A 89 3.80 11.01 0.55
C ASP A 89 3.63 10.50 1.99
N TYR A 90 3.02 9.31 2.15
CA TYR A 90 2.82 8.65 3.46
C TYR A 90 2.91 7.13 3.33
N GLY A 91 3.37 6.51 4.42
CA GLY A 91 3.29 5.08 4.65
C GLY A 91 2.46 4.80 5.90
N TYR A 92 1.73 3.69 5.89
CA TYR A 92 0.93 3.23 7.03
C TYR A 92 1.13 1.74 7.25
N GLU A 93 1.02 1.36 8.51
CA GLU A 93 1.14 -0.03 8.94
C GLU A 93 0.11 -0.38 10.01
N GLN A 94 -0.23 -1.66 10.09
CA GLN A 94 -1.08 -2.24 11.10
C GLN A 94 -0.45 -3.54 11.57
N ALA A 95 -0.20 -3.67 12.87
CA ALA A 95 0.34 -4.90 13.44
C ALA A 95 -0.76 -5.95 13.60
N GLU A 96 -0.42 -7.20 13.38
CA GLU A 96 -1.28 -8.31 13.77
C GLU A 96 -1.11 -8.62 15.27
N PRO A 97 -2.18 -8.67 16.07
CA PRO A 97 -2.11 -8.81 17.53
C PRO A 97 -1.40 -10.07 18.03
N TYR A 98 -1.29 -11.10 17.19
CA TYR A 98 -0.73 -12.42 17.55
C TYR A 98 0.32 -12.90 16.56
N ALA A 99 0.81 -12.06 15.67
CA ALA A 99 1.72 -12.49 14.64
C ALA A 99 3.11 -12.80 15.18
N VAL A 100 3.57 -13.97 14.87
CA VAL A 100 4.94 -14.39 15.11
C VAL A 100 5.83 -13.68 14.08
N VAL A 101 6.54 -12.71 14.54
CA VAL A 101 7.84 -12.22 14.04
C VAL A 101 7.92 -11.51 12.68
N ALA A 102 7.04 -11.66 11.72
CA ALA A 102 7.24 -10.99 10.41
C ALA A 102 5.94 -10.67 9.65
N SER A 103 4.81 -10.69 10.32
CA SER A 103 3.53 -10.39 9.68
C SER A 103 3.13 -8.96 9.94
N ARG A 104 2.96 -8.20 8.88
CA ARG A 104 2.61 -6.79 8.94
C ARG A 104 1.78 -6.39 7.73
N HIS A 105 0.64 -5.79 8.02
CA HIS A 105 -0.14 -5.07 7.01
C HIS A 105 0.51 -3.72 6.76
N HIS A 106 0.72 -3.35 5.52
CA HIS A 106 1.27 -2.04 5.19
C HIS A 106 0.86 -1.55 3.80
N PHE A 107 0.84 -0.25 3.64
CA PHE A 107 0.65 0.39 2.36
C PHE A 107 1.34 1.75 2.28
N ARG A 108 1.52 2.22 1.07
CA ARG A 108 2.00 3.56 0.74
C ARG A 108 0.95 4.30 -0.03
N ILE A 109 0.89 5.63 0.14
CA ILE A 109 0.00 6.49 -0.63
C ILE A 109 0.74 7.68 -1.22
N TRP A 110 0.29 8.07 -2.40
CA TRP A 110 0.73 9.24 -3.14
C TRP A 110 -0.47 10.11 -3.48
N LYS A 111 -0.37 11.41 -3.29
CA LYS A 111 -1.36 12.35 -3.78
C LYS A 111 -1.31 12.34 -5.31
N ALA A 112 -2.44 12.05 -5.96
CA ALA A 112 -2.55 12.11 -7.41
C ALA A 112 -2.42 13.55 -7.93
N PRO A 113 -1.96 13.74 -9.19
CA PRO A 113 -1.86 15.07 -9.79
C PRO A 113 -3.21 15.65 -10.22
N PHE A 114 -4.32 15.14 -9.71
CA PHE A 114 -5.67 15.61 -9.99
C PHE A 114 -6.56 15.50 -8.74
N GLN A 115 -7.63 16.27 -8.74
CA GLN A 115 -8.70 16.20 -7.75
C GLN A 115 -9.98 15.60 -8.37
N TRP A 116 -10.87 15.12 -7.51
CA TRP A 116 -12.18 14.68 -7.87
C TRP A 116 -13.25 15.32 -6.99
N ASN A 117 -14.23 16.02 -7.62
CA ASN A 117 -15.26 16.77 -6.89
C ASN A 117 -14.70 17.71 -5.81
N GLY A 118 -13.60 18.40 -6.10
CA GLY A 118 -12.92 19.30 -5.15
C GLY A 118 -12.18 18.60 -4.01
N GLN A 119 -12.10 17.26 -4.03
CA GLN A 119 -11.35 16.47 -3.06
C GLN A 119 -10.05 15.97 -3.66
N ASP A 120 -9.02 15.84 -2.81
CA ASP A 120 -7.78 15.18 -3.20
C ASP A 120 -8.02 13.69 -3.47
N VAL A 121 -7.21 13.13 -4.34
CA VAL A 121 -7.20 11.70 -4.66
C VAL A 121 -5.86 11.12 -4.24
N TRP A 122 -5.89 10.05 -3.47
CA TRP A 122 -4.71 9.35 -2.96
C TRP A 122 -4.64 7.98 -3.60
N VAL A 123 -3.52 7.70 -4.26
CA VAL A 123 -3.29 6.43 -4.95
C VAL A 123 -2.40 5.57 -4.08
N GLY A 124 -2.78 4.33 -3.86
CA GLY A 124 -2.11 3.46 -2.92
C GLY A 124 -1.66 2.12 -3.48
N ALA A 125 -0.61 1.59 -2.85
CA ALA A 125 -0.09 0.26 -3.05
C ALA A 125 0.07 -0.42 -1.68
N GLY A 126 -0.71 -1.46 -1.44
CA GLY A 126 -0.74 -2.22 -0.19
C GLY A 126 -0.33 -3.67 -0.40
N THR A 127 0.49 -4.18 0.51
CA THR A 127 0.92 -5.58 0.58
C THR A 127 1.01 -6.04 2.03
N HIS A 128 0.86 -7.33 2.24
CA HIS A 128 0.99 -7.98 3.53
C HIS A 128 2.33 -8.73 3.62
N ASP A 129 3.15 -8.39 4.61
CA ASP A 129 4.38 -9.12 4.88
C ASP A 129 4.08 -10.41 5.64
N ILE A 130 4.61 -11.54 5.16
CA ILE A 130 4.41 -12.87 5.77
C ILE A 130 5.71 -13.54 6.21
N GLY A 131 6.83 -12.85 6.12
CA GLY A 131 8.14 -13.38 6.47
C GLY A 131 9.29 -12.62 5.85
N PHE A 132 10.39 -13.34 5.67
CA PHE A 132 11.60 -12.82 5.03
C PHE A 132 12.02 -13.72 3.87
N GLU A 133 12.66 -13.11 2.87
CA GLU A 133 13.25 -13.78 1.72
C GLU A 133 14.55 -13.09 1.28
N LYS A 134 15.22 -13.62 0.29
CA LYS A 134 16.38 -12.97 -0.33
C LYS A 134 15.93 -12.04 -1.45
N ASP A 135 16.38 -10.80 -1.38
CA ASP A 135 16.28 -9.84 -2.47
C ASP A 135 17.08 -10.36 -3.67
N GLN A 136 16.41 -10.63 -4.77
CA GLN A 136 17.03 -11.19 -5.97
C GLN A 136 17.99 -10.23 -6.67
N ARG A 137 17.95 -8.93 -6.34
CA ARG A 137 18.84 -7.90 -6.90
C ARG A 137 20.23 -7.92 -6.28
N ASN A 138 20.33 -8.26 -4.99
CA ASN A 138 21.57 -8.09 -4.23
C ASN A 138 21.85 -9.21 -3.20
N GLY A 139 20.94 -10.19 -3.06
CA GLY A 139 21.07 -11.32 -2.12
C GLY A 139 20.86 -10.98 -0.64
N LYS A 140 20.55 -9.73 -0.30
CA LYS A 140 20.28 -9.31 1.08
C LYS A 140 18.90 -9.80 1.54
N VAL A 141 18.72 -9.86 2.86
CA VAL A 141 17.41 -10.19 3.44
C VAL A 141 16.44 -9.05 3.24
N THR A 142 15.25 -9.37 2.75
CA THR A 142 14.12 -8.45 2.57
C THR A 142 12.82 -9.08 3.07
N HIS A 143 11.77 -8.29 3.18
CA HIS A 143 10.45 -8.80 3.52
C HIS A 143 9.88 -9.65 2.38
N LYS A 144 9.24 -10.75 2.77
CA LYS A 144 8.45 -11.58 1.87
C LYS A 144 6.99 -11.13 1.95
N ILE A 145 6.43 -10.69 0.83
CA ILE A 145 5.01 -10.35 0.75
C ILE A 145 4.16 -11.61 0.52
N ASP A 146 2.91 -11.56 0.99
CA ASP A 146 1.91 -12.52 0.58
C ASP A 146 1.67 -12.40 -0.93
N PRO A 147 1.85 -13.46 -1.71
CA PRO A 147 1.62 -13.40 -3.15
C PRO A 147 0.16 -13.13 -3.53
N ALA A 148 -0.81 -13.42 -2.66
CA ALA A 148 -2.22 -13.09 -2.85
C ALA A 148 -2.51 -11.65 -2.40
N ILE A 149 -1.99 -10.66 -3.13
CA ILE A 149 -2.00 -9.24 -2.72
C ILE A 149 -3.40 -8.62 -2.57
N ASP A 150 -4.42 -9.21 -3.18
CA ASP A 150 -5.82 -8.76 -3.02
C ASP A 150 -6.30 -8.84 -1.57
N GLY A 151 -5.75 -9.76 -0.79
CA GLY A 151 -6.02 -9.87 0.64
C GLY A 151 -5.72 -8.59 1.40
N GLU A 152 -4.60 -7.92 1.10
CA GLU A 152 -4.28 -6.63 1.74
C GLU A 152 -5.17 -5.50 1.24
N ARG A 153 -5.42 -5.40 -0.06
CA ARG A 153 -6.40 -4.46 -0.61
C ARG A 153 -7.75 -4.58 0.09
N ASP A 154 -8.23 -5.79 0.25
CA ASP A 154 -9.52 -6.07 0.86
C ASP A 154 -9.52 -5.81 2.37
N ASN A 155 -8.39 -6.06 3.07
CA ASN A 155 -8.19 -5.68 4.46
C ASN A 155 -8.25 -4.16 4.66
N ILE A 156 -7.60 -3.38 3.80
CA ILE A 156 -7.67 -1.92 3.81
C ILE A 156 -9.14 -1.47 3.67
N GLY A 157 -9.87 -2.02 2.71
CA GLY A 157 -11.29 -1.72 2.50
C GLY A 157 -12.15 -2.09 3.71
N ALA A 158 -11.97 -3.29 4.25
CA ALA A 158 -12.76 -3.80 5.38
C ALA A 158 -12.50 -3.00 6.66
N THR A 159 -11.25 -2.63 6.96
CA THR A 159 -10.92 -1.83 8.14
C THR A 159 -11.49 -0.41 8.05
N LEU A 160 -11.39 0.23 6.89
CA LEU A 160 -12.00 1.53 6.64
C LEU A 160 -13.53 1.49 6.73
N GLN A 161 -14.17 0.47 6.16
CA GLN A 161 -15.63 0.34 6.14
C GLN A 161 -16.23 0.15 7.53
N LYS A 162 -15.47 -0.35 8.50
CA LYS A 162 -15.90 -0.44 9.91
C LYS A 162 -15.97 0.92 10.61
N THR A 163 -15.39 1.95 10.01
CA THR A 163 -15.43 3.31 10.53
C THR A 163 -16.66 4.05 10.01
N ASP A 164 -17.04 5.13 10.66
CA ASP A 164 -18.11 6.04 10.21
C ASP A 164 -17.60 7.05 9.16
N LYS A 165 -16.38 6.89 8.65
CA LYS A 165 -15.69 7.85 7.78
C LYS A 165 -15.90 7.57 6.28
N VAL A 166 -16.38 6.39 5.93
CA VAL A 166 -16.53 5.97 4.53
C VAL A 166 -17.94 6.32 4.02
N LYS A 167 -18.01 7.11 2.95
CA LYS A 167 -19.25 7.42 2.24
C LYS A 167 -19.59 6.33 1.22
N ASN A 168 -18.60 5.84 0.49
CA ASN A 168 -18.78 4.82 -0.53
C ASN A 168 -17.50 4.00 -0.73
N LEU A 169 -17.67 2.72 -1.00
CA LEU A 169 -16.60 1.79 -1.32
C LEU A 169 -17.03 0.94 -2.50
N THR A 170 -16.17 0.84 -3.50
CA THR A 170 -16.43 0.01 -4.70
C THR A 170 -15.13 -0.53 -5.27
N TYR A 171 -15.23 -1.51 -6.15
CA TYR A 171 -14.12 -2.07 -6.90
C TYR A 171 -14.24 -1.72 -8.37
N TYR A 172 -13.13 -1.41 -8.99
CA TYR A 172 -13.07 -1.07 -10.41
C TYR A 172 -11.98 -1.88 -11.12
N LEU A 173 -12.33 -2.50 -12.23
CA LEU A 173 -11.37 -3.19 -13.10
C LEU A 173 -10.95 -2.23 -14.23
N PRO A 174 -9.74 -1.66 -14.20
CA PRO A 174 -9.25 -0.79 -15.25
C PRO A 174 -8.84 -1.60 -16.49
N PRO A 175 -8.65 -0.96 -17.64
CA PRO A 175 -8.02 -1.60 -18.80
C PRO A 175 -6.56 -1.95 -18.47
N ASN A 176 -6.03 -3.00 -19.08
CA ASN A 176 -4.68 -3.50 -18.85
C ASN A 176 -4.38 -3.76 -17.36
N PRO A 177 -5.19 -4.56 -16.66
CA PRO A 177 -4.99 -4.83 -15.26
C PRO A 177 -3.73 -5.65 -15.01
N VAL A 178 -3.09 -5.43 -13.85
CA VAL A 178 -2.03 -6.32 -13.38
C VAL A 178 -2.67 -7.54 -12.75
N GLN A 179 -2.31 -8.74 -13.19
CA GLN A 179 -2.81 -10.00 -12.65
C GLN A 179 -1.69 -10.88 -12.09
N ASP A 180 -0.59 -11.02 -12.81
CA ASP A 180 0.60 -11.73 -12.36
C ASP A 180 1.82 -10.85 -12.61
N ALA A 181 2.62 -10.62 -11.56
CA ALA A 181 3.82 -9.81 -11.66
C ALA A 181 4.83 -10.18 -10.56
N ARG A 182 5.96 -9.47 -10.55
CA ARG A 182 6.95 -9.55 -9.49
C ARG A 182 7.20 -8.17 -8.92
N ASN A 183 7.38 -8.08 -7.61
CA ASN A 183 7.83 -6.85 -6.97
C ASN A 183 9.31 -6.56 -7.32
N ALA A 184 9.81 -5.41 -6.91
CA ALA A 184 11.18 -4.99 -7.24
C ALA A 184 12.26 -5.90 -6.65
N THR A 185 12.00 -6.60 -5.55
CA THR A 185 12.92 -7.57 -4.93
C THR A 185 12.85 -8.98 -5.55
N GLY A 186 11.93 -9.20 -6.49
CA GLY A 186 11.76 -10.43 -7.24
C GLY A 186 10.65 -11.35 -6.76
N GLY A 187 9.97 -11.03 -5.65
CA GLY A 187 8.84 -11.79 -5.14
C GLY A 187 7.65 -11.76 -6.10
N GLY A 188 7.13 -12.93 -6.48
CA GLY A 188 5.95 -13.05 -7.33
C GLY A 188 4.67 -12.72 -6.58
N TYR A 189 3.69 -12.12 -7.26
CA TYR A 189 2.36 -11.89 -6.73
C TYR A 189 1.27 -12.05 -7.78
N HIS A 190 0.04 -12.22 -7.28
CA HIS A 190 -1.16 -12.41 -8.09
C HIS A 190 -2.30 -11.51 -7.60
N SER A 191 -3.11 -11.01 -8.54
CA SER A 191 -4.28 -10.16 -8.29
C SER A 191 -5.40 -10.43 -9.28
N ASP A 192 -6.64 -10.14 -8.90
CA ASP A 192 -7.78 -10.07 -9.83
C ASP A 192 -7.74 -8.81 -10.73
N GLY A 193 -6.78 -7.91 -10.48
CA GLY A 193 -6.56 -6.67 -11.23
C GLY A 193 -7.46 -5.50 -10.83
N ARG A 194 -8.38 -5.69 -9.91
CA ARG A 194 -9.29 -4.61 -9.47
C ARG A 194 -8.59 -3.64 -8.55
N ILE A 195 -9.00 -2.38 -8.67
CA ILE A 195 -8.62 -1.29 -7.77
C ILE A 195 -9.78 -1.02 -6.82
N LEU A 196 -9.50 -1.00 -5.52
CA LEU A 196 -10.45 -0.56 -4.51
C LEU A 196 -10.56 0.96 -4.56
N VAL A 197 -11.76 1.50 -4.60
CA VAL A 197 -12.04 2.95 -4.59
C VAL A 197 -12.86 3.29 -3.36
N VAL A 198 -12.30 4.10 -2.47
CA VAL A 198 -12.93 4.55 -1.23
C VAL A 198 -13.16 6.05 -1.31
N ALA A 199 -14.40 6.48 -1.17
CA ALA A 199 -14.76 7.90 -1.00
C ALA A 199 -15.06 8.16 0.47
N LEU A 200 -14.40 9.14 1.08
CA LEU A 200 -14.62 9.56 2.46
C LEU A 200 -15.77 10.56 2.57
N GLN A 201 -16.37 10.63 3.77
CA GLN A 201 -17.47 11.55 4.07
C GLN A 201 -17.02 13.01 4.14
#